data_fdce5f1cc9ff5fda4c8b1f75d74960ba
#
_entry.id   fdce5f1cc9ff5fda4c8b1f75d74960ba
#
_cell.length_a   1.000
_cell.length_b   1.000
_cell.length_c   1.000
_cell.angle_alpha   90.00
_cell.angle_beta   90.00
_cell.angle_gamma   90.00
#
_symmetry.space_group_name_H-M   'P 1'
#
loop_
_entity.id
_entity.type
_entity.pdbx_description
1 polymer ?
#
loop_
_entity_poly.entity_id
_entity_poly.type
_entity_poly.pdbx_seq_one_letter_code
_entity_poly.pdbx_strand_id
1 'polypeptide(L)'
;MNQYAPEELLACTIARLVADAGHIAVGAASPIPAMAVFLCRSSYNKRLRISLLHQRAGNPFTEGSRELFDLAGQGRIDVFFLGGAQIDGEANINLVRAQGRRFPGSFGSAFMYFAAGRTVLFREEHSRRVLVPKVDFISAPGWSAPEVERRGGPQALLTGKALFSWQKEKRRFRLESVHPGNTSAGIRDCTGFDYDVSPALQQTPAPTPEELALLRGPVKDAITENYPEFARRVWNTDSAA
;
A
#
# COMPACT_ATOMS: atom_id res chain seq x y z
N MET A 1 -20.48 -8.93 -15.03
CA MET A 1 -19.17 -8.22 -15.16
C MET A 1 -19.08 -7.20 -14.06
N ASN A 2 -17.97 -7.13 -13.34
CA ASN A 2 -17.78 -6.07 -12.35
C ASN A 2 -17.80 -4.72 -13.06
N GLN A 3 -18.55 -3.75 -12.53
CA GLN A 3 -18.65 -2.40 -13.10
C GLN A 3 -17.38 -1.56 -12.84
N TYR A 4 -16.32 -2.14 -12.26
CA TYR A 4 -15.08 -1.48 -11.87
C TYR A 4 -13.85 -2.38 -12.11
N ALA A 5 -12.69 -1.75 -12.30
CA ALA A 5 -11.41 -2.42 -12.42
C ALA A 5 -10.88 -2.90 -11.04
N PRO A 6 -10.08 -3.96 -10.97
CA PRO A 6 -9.46 -4.39 -9.72
C PRO A 6 -8.67 -3.27 -9.02
N GLU A 7 -7.97 -2.45 -9.79
CA GLU A 7 -7.19 -1.32 -9.30
C GLU A 7 -8.08 -0.25 -8.64
N GLU A 8 -9.30 -0.04 -9.14
CA GLU A 8 -10.28 0.88 -8.53
C GLU A 8 -10.74 0.35 -7.17
N LEU A 9 -10.99 -0.96 -7.03
CA LEU A 9 -11.30 -1.58 -5.74
C LEU A 9 -10.16 -1.40 -4.74
N LEU A 10 -8.92 -1.67 -5.16
CA LEU A 10 -7.74 -1.53 -4.30
C LEU A 10 -7.55 -0.09 -3.84
N ALA A 11 -7.72 0.89 -4.74
CA ALA A 11 -7.63 2.30 -4.40
C ALA A 11 -8.71 2.73 -3.41
N CYS A 12 -9.96 2.31 -3.59
CA CYS A 12 -11.04 2.59 -2.63
C CYS A 12 -10.76 1.95 -1.26
N THR A 13 -10.26 0.72 -1.25
CA THR A 13 -9.89 0.02 -0.01
C THR A 13 -8.80 0.77 0.75
N ILE A 14 -7.75 1.22 0.06
CA ILE A 14 -6.69 2.04 0.67
C ILE A 14 -7.26 3.39 1.14
N ALA A 15 -8.03 4.09 0.32
CA ALA A 15 -8.57 5.42 0.65
C ALA A 15 -9.39 5.40 1.94
N ARG A 16 -10.23 4.37 2.11
CA ARG A 16 -11.01 4.13 3.34
C ARG A 16 -10.13 3.83 4.55
N LEU A 17 -9.07 3.02 4.35
CA LEU A 17 -8.13 2.60 5.41
C LEU A 17 -7.31 3.76 5.98
N VAL A 18 -7.04 4.80 5.18
CA VAL A 18 -6.17 5.93 5.53
C VAL A 18 -6.90 7.27 5.65
N ALA A 19 -8.23 7.25 5.73
CA ALA A 19 -9.08 8.44 5.69
C ALA A 19 -8.83 9.44 6.84
N ASP A 20 -8.32 8.98 7.97
CA ASP A 20 -7.99 9.76 9.16
C ASP A 20 -6.59 10.40 9.14
N ALA A 21 -5.76 10.10 8.14
CA ALA A 21 -4.39 10.61 8.07
C ALA A 21 -4.33 12.11 7.74
N GLY A 22 -3.42 12.83 8.38
CA GLY A 22 -3.15 14.24 8.08
C GLY A 22 -2.12 14.43 6.96
N HIS A 23 -1.12 13.53 6.87
CA HIS A 23 -0.07 13.58 5.85
C HIS A 23 0.33 12.18 5.38
N ILE A 24 0.17 11.92 4.11
CA ILE A 24 0.55 10.64 3.48
C ILE A 24 1.66 10.87 2.48
N ALA A 25 2.71 10.04 2.56
CA ALA A 25 3.75 9.99 1.54
C ALA A 25 3.64 8.72 0.69
N VAL A 26 3.88 8.86 -0.61
CA VAL A 26 3.77 7.77 -1.60
C VAL A 26 5.07 7.65 -2.37
N GLY A 27 5.62 6.44 -2.42
CA GLY A 27 6.83 6.12 -3.17
C GLY A 27 6.68 6.29 -4.69
N ALA A 28 7.81 6.41 -5.41
CA ALA A 28 7.82 6.76 -6.83
C ALA A 28 7.06 5.76 -7.73
N ALA A 29 7.24 4.46 -7.54
CA ALA A 29 6.63 3.42 -8.39
C ALA A 29 5.35 2.84 -7.74
N SER A 30 4.40 3.70 -7.35
CA SER A 30 3.25 3.30 -6.55
C SER A 30 1.93 3.92 -7.07
N PRO A 31 1.51 3.61 -8.31
CA PRO A 31 0.34 4.27 -8.92
C PRO A 31 -0.98 3.97 -8.20
N ILE A 32 -1.23 2.76 -7.70
CA ILE A 32 -2.46 2.42 -6.96
C ILE A 32 -2.51 3.16 -5.61
N PRO A 33 -1.46 3.15 -4.76
CA PRO A 33 -1.41 4.04 -3.59
C PRO A 33 -1.58 5.52 -3.93
N ALA A 34 -0.98 6.02 -5.03
CA ALA A 34 -1.18 7.40 -5.48
C ALA A 34 -2.65 7.69 -5.83
N MET A 35 -3.28 6.81 -6.60
CA MET A 35 -4.71 6.89 -6.93
C MET A 35 -5.59 6.92 -5.67
N ALA A 36 -5.26 6.07 -4.69
CA ALA A 36 -5.99 5.99 -3.43
C ALA A 36 -5.88 7.27 -2.59
N VAL A 37 -4.71 7.89 -2.49
CA VAL A 37 -4.55 9.12 -1.68
C VAL A 37 -5.18 10.34 -2.34
N PHE A 38 -5.20 10.42 -3.69
CA PHE A 38 -5.97 11.44 -4.39
C PHE A 38 -7.48 11.25 -4.19
N LEU A 39 -7.98 10.01 -4.27
CA LEU A 39 -9.37 9.69 -3.93
C LEU A 39 -9.68 10.05 -2.47
N CYS A 40 -8.82 9.66 -1.54
CA CYS A 40 -8.97 9.98 -0.11
C CYS A 40 -9.11 11.49 0.12
N ARG A 41 -8.25 12.31 -0.52
CA ARG A 41 -8.34 13.77 -0.42
C ARG A 41 -9.62 14.33 -1.03
N SER A 42 -10.09 13.74 -2.12
CA SER A 42 -11.29 14.22 -2.82
C SER A 42 -12.59 13.83 -2.11
N SER A 43 -12.63 12.63 -1.51
CA SER A 43 -13.86 12.04 -0.93
C SER A 43 -13.94 12.16 0.59
N TYR A 44 -12.86 11.84 1.29
CA TYR A 44 -12.89 11.61 2.74
C TYR A 44 -12.24 12.72 3.56
N ASN A 45 -11.10 13.27 3.09
CA ASN A 45 -10.30 14.19 3.87
C ASN A 45 -9.69 15.31 3.02
N LYS A 46 -10.45 16.38 2.81
CA LYS A 46 -10.04 17.54 1.99
C LYS A 46 -8.77 18.24 2.52
N ARG A 47 -8.38 18.04 3.78
CA ARG A 47 -7.18 18.63 4.40
C ARG A 47 -5.95 17.74 4.29
N LEU A 48 -6.09 16.52 3.72
CA LEU A 48 -4.99 15.57 3.57
C LEU A 48 -3.84 16.19 2.77
N ARG A 49 -2.66 16.19 3.35
CA ARG A 49 -1.41 16.51 2.66
C ARG A 49 -0.87 15.25 1.99
N ILE A 50 -0.45 15.40 0.74
CA ILE A 50 0.09 14.31 -0.06
C ILE A 50 1.49 14.70 -0.51
N SER A 51 2.48 13.85 -0.21
CA SER A 51 3.84 13.92 -0.77
C SER A 51 4.03 12.74 -1.71
N LEU A 52 3.87 13.00 -3.00
CA LEU A 52 4.07 12.00 -4.05
C LEU A 52 5.48 12.14 -4.65
N LEU A 53 6.36 11.16 -4.41
CA LEU A 53 7.76 11.20 -4.90
C LEU A 53 7.88 11.19 -6.43
N HIS A 54 6.87 10.71 -7.14
CA HIS A 54 6.83 10.70 -8.61
C HIS A 54 6.14 11.94 -9.21
N GLN A 55 5.72 12.88 -8.40
CA GLN A 55 5.00 14.06 -8.87
C GLN A 55 5.93 14.94 -9.73
N ARG A 56 5.46 15.27 -10.94
CA ARG A 56 6.20 16.09 -11.89
C ARG A 56 6.01 17.58 -11.65
N ALA A 57 4.75 17.99 -11.49
CA ALA A 57 4.40 19.38 -11.18
C ALA A 57 4.08 19.53 -9.70
N GLY A 58 4.61 20.60 -9.05
CA GLY A 58 4.32 20.87 -7.66
C GLY A 58 4.91 19.86 -6.67
N ASN A 59 6.02 19.19 -7.01
CA ASN A 59 6.76 18.36 -6.07
C ASN A 59 7.21 19.23 -4.89
N PRO A 60 6.82 18.92 -3.64
CA PRO A 60 7.16 19.73 -2.49
C PRO A 60 8.64 19.63 -2.09
N PHE A 61 9.37 18.66 -2.64
CA PHE A 61 10.76 18.39 -2.30
C PHE A 61 11.73 19.03 -3.29
N THR A 62 12.62 19.86 -2.78
CA THR A 62 13.67 20.53 -3.58
C THR A 62 14.97 19.75 -3.58
N GLU A 63 15.24 18.99 -2.52
CA GLU A 63 16.41 18.12 -2.35
C GLU A 63 16.05 16.62 -2.36
N GLY A 64 14.94 16.30 -2.99
CA GLY A 64 14.48 14.92 -3.20
C GLY A 64 14.10 14.20 -1.91
N SER A 65 14.56 12.97 -1.76
CA SER A 65 14.15 12.08 -0.65
C SER A 65 14.71 12.48 0.72
N ARG A 66 15.72 13.34 0.80
CA ARG A 66 16.24 13.83 2.08
C ARG A 66 15.16 14.52 2.90
N GLU A 67 14.43 15.44 2.30
CA GLU A 67 13.33 16.15 2.97
C GLU A 67 12.20 15.22 3.41
N LEU A 68 11.91 14.15 2.62
CA LEU A 68 10.99 13.12 3.03
C LEU A 68 11.46 12.41 4.31
N PHE A 69 12.74 12.06 4.38
CA PHE A 69 13.32 11.39 5.55
C PHE A 69 13.34 12.32 6.75
N ASP A 70 13.65 13.59 6.58
CA ASP A 70 13.59 14.60 7.65
C ASP A 70 12.16 14.73 8.19
N LEU A 71 11.16 14.83 7.32
CA LEU A 71 9.75 14.86 7.73
C LEU A 71 9.34 13.58 8.46
N ALA A 72 9.76 12.42 8.00
CA ALA A 72 9.46 11.15 8.65
C ALA A 72 10.14 11.05 10.02
N GLY A 73 11.43 11.42 10.12
CA GLY A 73 12.19 11.44 11.38
C GLY A 73 11.61 12.41 12.40
N GLN A 74 11.07 13.57 11.95
CA GLN A 74 10.34 14.52 12.79
C GLN A 74 8.92 14.06 13.14
N GLY A 75 8.50 12.90 12.64
CA GLY A 75 7.18 12.39 12.92
C GLY A 75 6.04 13.06 12.18
N ARG A 76 6.28 13.68 11.06
CA ARG A 76 5.32 14.46 10.28
C ARG A 76 4.72 13.71 9.10
N ILE A 77 5.03 12.41 8.94
CA ILE A 77 4.41 11.49 7.99
C ILE A 77 3.56 10.50 8.78
N ASP A 78 2.24 10.54 8.58
CA ASP A 78 1.32 9.64 9.28
C ASP A 78 1.27 8.26 8.62
N VAL A 79 1.23 8.22 7.29
CA VAL A 79 1.13 6.97 6.53
C VAL A 79 2.17 6.93 5.42
N PHE A 80 2.78 5.76 5.26
CA PHE A 80 3.61 5.41 4.13
C PHE A 80 3.20 4.06 3.53
N PHE A 81 3.55 3.80 2.27
CA PHE A 81 3.27 2.53 1.60
C PHE A 81 4.56 1.81 1.28
N LEU A 82 4.61 0.52 1.56
CA LEU A 82 5.73 -0.33 1.20
C LEU A 82 5.26 -1.61 0.53
N GLY A 83 5.98 -2.00 -0.51
CA GLY A 83 5.89 -3.32 -1.11
C GLY A 83 7.17 -4.11 -0.91
N GLY A 84 7.15 -5.39 -1.29
CA GLY A 84 8.31 -6.26 -1.23
C GLY A 84 8.32 -7.27 -2.39
N ALA A 85 9.50 -7.77 -2.73
CA ALA A 85 9.62 -8.98 -3.53
C ALA A 85 9.15 -10.19 -2.72
N GLN A 86 9.35 -10.14 -1.39
CA GLN A 86 8.81 -11.08 -0.41
C GLN A 86 8.32 -10.32 0.82
N ILE A 87 7.25 -10.84 1.45
CA ILE A 87 6.69 -10.40 2.72
C ILE A 87 6.40 -11.67 3.52
N ASP A 88 6.75 -11.71 4.83
CA ASP A 88 6.44 -12.83 5.70
C ASP A 88 5.39 -12.52 6.78
N GLY A 89 5.04 -13.53 7.58
CA GLY A 89 4.02 -13.44 8.60
C GLY A 89 4.33 -12.50 9.78
N GLU A 90 5.60 -12.11 9.94
CA GLU A 90 6.06 -11.11 10.91
C GLU A 90 6.13 -9.70 10.30
N ALA A 91 5.56 -9.53 9.10
CA ALA A 91 5.57 -8.30 8.32
C ALA A 91 6.98 -7.81 7.93
N ASN A 92 7.97 -8.71 7.90
CA ASN A 92 9.27 -8.39 7.34
C ASN A 92 9.18 -8.26 5.83
N ILE A 93 9.93 -7.32 5.26
CA ILE A 93 9.97 -7.03 3.83
C ILE A 93 11.36 -7.37 3.28
N ASN A 94 11.38 -7.96 2.09
CA ASN A 94 12.60 -8.18 1.32
C ASN A 94 12.53 -7.48 -0.04
N LEU A 95 13.49 -6.58 -0.26
CA LEU A 95 13.70 -5.84 -1.52
C LEU A 95 15.13 -5.96 -2.04
N VAL A 96 15.95 -6.83 -1.46
CA VAL A 96 17.38 -6.91 -1.77
C VAL A 96 17.74 -8.15 -2.56
N ARG A 97 17.32 -9.33 -2.11
CA ARG A 97 17.58 -10.59 -2.82
C ARG A 97 16.55 -11.63 -2.47
N ALA A 98 16.00 -12.29 -3.45
CA ALA A 98 15.08 -13.40 -3.27
C ALA A 98 15.29 -14.46 -4.33
N GLN A 99 15.23 -15.75 -3.94
CA GLN A 99 15.36 -16.90 -4.84
C GLN A 99 16.60 -16.81 -5.75
N GLY A 100 17.75 -16.46 -5.17
CA GLY A 100 19.02 -16.33 -5.90
C GLY A 100 19.15 -15.07 -6.79
N ARG A 101 18.09 -14.26 -6.93
CA ARG A 101 18.10 -12.99 -7.70
C ARG A 101 18.38 -11.81 -6.78
N ARG A 102 19.23 -10.90 -7.25
CA ARG A 102 19.49 -9.63 -6.57
C ARG A 102 18.63 -8.53 -7.21
N PHE A 103 18.07 -7.66 -6.38
CA PHE A 103 17.29 -6.48 -6.76
C PHE A 103 18.11 -5.21 -6.56
N PRO A 104 17.69 -4.06 -7.12
CA PRO A 104 18.40 -2.79 -6.94
C PRO A 104 18.62 -2.36 -5.50
N GLY A 105 17.77 -2.84 -4.56
CA GLY A 105 17.87 -2.57 -3.14
C GLY A 105 16.59 -1.95 -2.56
N SER A 106 16.65 -1.62 -1.28
CA SER A 106 15.49 -1.16 -0.52
C SER A 106 15.44 0.37 -0.37
N PHE A 107 16.46 1.09 -0.82
CA PHE A 107 16.59 2.55 -0.65
C PHE A 107 16.26 2.96 0.81
N GLY A 108 15.35 3.91 1.00
CA GLY A 108 14.91 4.35 2.33
C GLY A 108 13.78 3.55 2.97
N SER A 109 13.41 2.37 2.43
CA SER A 109 12.23 1.64 2.92
C SER A 109 12.34 1.22 4.39
N ALA A 110 13.52 0.80 4.86
CA ALA A 110 13.72 0.42 6.26
C ALA A 110 13.49 1.61 7.19
N PHE A 111 14.05 2.78 6.85
CA PHE A 111 13.86 4.00 7.63
C PHE A 111 12.41 4.48 7.61
N MET A 112 11.77 4.52 6.44
CA MET A 112 10.36 4.90 6.33
C MET A 112 9.43 3.98 7.09
N TYR A 113 9.73 2.67 7.10
CA TYR A 113 8.95 1.68 7.84
C TYR A 113 9.09 1.83 9.36
N PHE A 114 10.22 2.35 9.80
CA PHE A 114 10.51 2.65 11.19
C PHE A 114 9.91 4.00 11.64
N ALA A 115 10.03 5.03 10.82
CA ALA A 115 9.79 6.43 11.20
C ALA A 115 8.39 6.96 10.88
N ALA A 116 7.75 6.52 9.79
CA ALA A 116 6.38 6.93 9.48
C ALA A 116 5.42 6.40 10.55
N GLY A 117 4.37 7.15 10.88
CA GLY A 117 3.44 6.79 11.96
C GLY A 117 2.85 5.39 11.81
N ARG A 118 2.49 5.00 10.58
CA ARG A 118 2.02 3.65 10.21
C ARG A 118 2.32 3.35 8.75
N THR A 119 2.43 2.08 8.41
CA THR A 119 2.72 1.63 7.05
C THR A 119 1.67 0.64 6.57
N VAL A 120 1.12 0.90 5.40
CA VAL A 120 0.30 -0.06 4.67
C VAL A 120 1.23 -0.84 3.74
N LEU A 121 1.35 -2.15 3.98
CA LEU A 121 2.03 -3.04 3.06
C LEU A 121 1.12 -3.29 1.86
N PHE A 122 1.65 -3.08 0.66
CA PHE A 122 0.87 -3.20 -0.56
C PHE A 122 1.59 -4.04 -1.61
N ARG A 123 0.90 -5.06 -2.12
CA ARG A 123 1.37 -5.87 -3.24
C ARG A 123 0.18 -6.44 -4.03
N GLU A 124 0.06 -6.12 -5.32
CA GLU A 124 -1.01 -6.66 -6.16
C GLU A 124 -0.95 -8.20 -6.22
N GLU A 125 0.25 -8.76 -6.40
CA GLU A 125 0.42 -10.21 -6.43
C GLU A 125 0.20 -10.84 -5.06
N HIS A 126 -0.75 -11.77 -4.98
CA HIS A 126 -1.00 -12.61 -3.82
C HIS A 126 -0.67 -14.07 -4.17
N SER A 127 0.53 -14.48 -3.85
CA SER A 127 1.04 -15.83 -4.14
C SER A 127 2.07 -16.25 -3.09
N ARG A 128 2.33 -17.56 -2.95
CA ARG A 128 3.37 -18.09 -2.08
C ARG A 128 4.79 -17.65 -2.48
N ARG A 129 4.96 -17.10 -3.68
CA ARG A 129 6.22 -16.51 -4.13
C ARG A 129 6.49 -15.17 -3.45
N VAL A 130 5.45 -14.41 -3.19
CA VAL A 130 5.52 -13.08 -2.55
C VAL A 130 5.25 -13.17 -1.06
N LEU A 131 4.20 -13.89 -0.67
CA LEU A 131 3.81 -14.11 0.73
C LEU A 131 4.45 -15.41 1.21
N VAL A 132 5.68 -15.30 1.71
CA VAL A 132 6.55 -16.45 2.03
C VAL A 132 6.49 -16.80 3.52
N PRO A 133 6.80 -18.05 3.93
CA PRO A 133 6.89 -18.43 5.34
C PRO A 133 7.90 -17.57 6.11
N LYS A 134 9.03 -17.25 5.46
CA LYS A 134 10.10 -16.40 5.96
C LYS A 134 10.82 -15.75 4.78
N VAL A 135 11.09 -14.46 4.86
CA VAL A 135 11.84 -13.74 3.81
C VAL A 135 13.29 -14.25 3.75
N ASP A 136 13.86 -14.34 2.54
CA ASP A 136 15.26 -14.76 2.35
C ASP A 136 16.27 -13.75 2.91
N PHE A 137 15.86 -12.50 3.04
CA PHE A 137 16.63 -11.41 3.61
C PHE A 137 15.70 -10.34 4.17
N ILE A 138 15.92 -9.88 5.40
CA ILE A 138 15.14 -8.79 5.99
C ILE A 138 15.76 -7.46 5.56
N SER A 139 15.16 -6.79 4.58
CA SER A 139 15.58 -5.45 4.18
C SER A 139 14.88 -4.35 4.98
N ALA A 140 13.69 -4.63 5.52
CA ALA A 140 12.94 -3.76 6.41
C ALA A 140 12.14 -4.63 7.40
N PRO A 141 12.48 -4.62 8.71
CA PRO A 141 11.81 -5.44 9.71
C PRO A 141 10.41 -4.92 10.05
N GLY A 142 9.45 -5.83 10.22
CA GLY A 142 8.06 -5.50 10.59
C GLY A 142 7.92 -5.04 12.04
N TRP A 143 8.83 -5.44 12.91
CA TRP A 143 8.84 -5.06 14.32
C TRP A 143 10.27 -4.81 14.81
N SER A 144 10.40 -4.26 16.01
CA SER A 144 11.68 -4.03 16.67
C SER A 144 11.62 -4.53 18.10
N ALA A 145 12.78 -4.85 18.68
CA ALA A 145 12.87 -5.27 20.07
C ALA A 145 12.37 -4.14 21.01
N PRO A 146 11.85 -4.46 22.21
CA PRO A 146 11.22 -3.49 23.10
C PRO A 146 12.11 -2.31 23.49
N GLU A 147 13.42 -2.51 23.52
CA GLU A 147 14.43 -1.48 23.82
C GLU A 147 14.64 -0.48 22.67
N VAL A 148 14.12 -0.78 21.50
CA VAL A 148 14.18 0.12 20.33
C VAL A 148 12.91 0.97 20.28
N GLU A 149 13.04 2.25 20.51
CA GLU A 149 11.95 3.19 20.32
C GLU A 149 11.61 3.29 18.82
N ARG A 150 10.52 2.63 18.43
CA ARG A 150 10.02 2.60 17.05
C ARG A 150 8.68 3.30 17.00
N ARG A 151 8.61 4.39 16.26
CA ARG A 151 7.36 5.13 16.06
C ARG A 151 6.38 4.38 15.15
N GLY A 152 6.87 3.87 14.04
CA GLY A 152 6.08 3.27 12.98
C GLY A 152 6.01 1.76 13.04
N GLY A 153 5.41 1.21 12.01
CA GLY A 153 5.26 -0.22 11.81
C GLY A 153 4.11 -0.56 10.89
N PRO A 154 3.84 -1.85 10.67
CA PRO A 154 2.73 -2.28 9.83
C PRO A 154 1.38 -1.91 10.45
N GLN A 155 0.45 -1.45 9.62
CA GLN A 155 -0.96 -1.29 9.94
C GLN A 155 -1.77 -2.40 9.30
N ALA A 156 -1.50 -2.67 8.04
CA ALA A 156 -2.24 -3.61 7.23
C ALA A 156 -1.37 -4.15 6.09
N LEU A 157 -1.78 -5.28 5.52
CA LEU A 157 -1.31 -5.80 4.25
C LEU A 157 -2.51 -5.88 3.29
N LEU A 158 -2.46 -5.09 2.22
CA LEU A 158 -3.42 -5.17 1.13
C LEU A 158 -2.76 -5.85 -0.07
N THR A 159 -3.45 -6.85 -0.62
CA THR A 159 -3.04 -7.55 -1.84
C THR A 159 -4.12 -7.46 -2.90
N GLY A 160 -3.89 -8.01 -4.10
CA GLY A 160 -4.91 -8.12 -5.14
C GLY A 160 -6.07 -9.08 -4.80
N LYS A 161 -6.01 -9.80 -3.67
CA LYS A 161 -7.04 -10.78 -3.28
C LYS A 161 -7.68 -10.55 -1.92
N ALA A 162 -7.00 -9.85 -1.02
CA ALA A 162 -7.44 -9.72 0.39
C ALA A 162 -6.84 -8.53 1.10
N LEU A 163 -7.52 -8.13 2.18
CA LEU A 163 -7.04 -7.18 3.18
C LEU A 163 -6.79 -7.91 4.51
N PHE A 164 -5.60 -7.68 5.08
CA PHE A 164 -5.22 -8.13 6.41
C PHE A 164 -4.93 -6.93 7.30
N SER A 165 -5.35 -6.97 8.56
CA SER A 165 -4.87 -6.07 9.61
C SER A 165 -3.63 -6.64 10.29
N TRP A 166 -2.81 -5.76 10.88
CA TRP A 166 -1.69 -6.17 11.71
C TRP A 166 -2.06 -6.16 13.19
N GLN A 167 -1.87 -7.30 13.86
CA GLN A 167 -2.08 -7.45 15.29
C GLN A 167 -0.73 -7.27 16.02
N LYS A 168 -0.46 -6.07 16.52
CA LYS A 168 0.84 -5.69 17.08
C LYS A 168 1.27 -6.59 18.24
N GLU A 169 0.39 -6.90 19.17
CA GLU A 169 0.66 -7.72 20.36
C GLU A 169 0.97 -9.17 20.00
N LYS A 170 0.32 -9.69 18.97
CA LYS A 170 0.52 -11.06 18.47
C LYS A 170 1.62 -11.17 17.42
N ARG A 171 2.07 -10.05 16.88
CA ARG A 171 3.03 -9.96 15.75
C ARG A 171 2.62 -10.83 14.57
N ARG A 172 1.34 -10.75 14.18
CA ARG A 172 0.81 -11.52 13.05
C ARG A 172 -0.32 -10.81 12.35
N PHE A 173 -0.56 -11.20 11.12
CA PHE A 173 -1.68 -10.71 10.33
C PHE A 173 -3.00 -11.37 10.74
N ARG A 174 -4.11 -10.65 10.51
CA ARG A 174 -5.47 -11.16 10.59
C ARG A 174 -6.22 -10.82 9.31
N LEU A 175 -6.78 -11.83 8.64
CA LEU A 175 -7.60 -11.65 7.44
C LEU A 175 -8.90 -10.93 7.81
N GLU A 176 -9.13 -9.74 7.26
CA GLU A 176 -10.30 -8.90 7.53
C GLU A 176 -11.35 -8.98 6.43
N SER A 177 -10.90 -8.99 5.17
CA SER A 177 -11.82 -9.13 4.05
C SER A 177 -11.16 -9.82 2.86
N VAL A 178 -12.00 -10.45 2.05
CA VAL A 178 -11.63 -11.14 0.81
C VAL A 178 -12.23 -10.38 -0.38
N HIS A 179 -11.42 -10.10 -1.39
CA HIS A 179 -11.91 -9.37 -2.56
C HIS A 179 -12.88 -10.23 -3.39
N PRO A 180 -13.84 -9.62 -4.10
CA PRO A 180 -14.78 -10.34 -4.96
C PRO A 180 -14.12 -11.35 -5.88
N GLY A 181 -14.71 -12.53 -6.01
CA GLY A 181 -14.17 -13.62 -6.80
C GLY A 181 -13.13 -14.51 -6.11
N ASN A 182 -12.75 -14.19 -4.85
CA ASN A 182 -11.84 -15.02 -4.06
C ASN A 182 -12.57 -15.64 -2.87
N THR A 183 -11.96 -16.67 -2.26
CA THR A 183 -12.48 -17.36 -1.07
C THR A 183 -11.42 -17.42 0.03
N SER A 184 -11.85 -17.55 1.29
CA SER A 184 -10.92 -17.69 2.42
C SER A 184 -10.01 -18.91 2.28
N ALA A 185 -10.51 -20.01 1.72
CA ALA A 185 -9.70 -21.20 1.42
C ALA A 185 -8.63 -20.88 0.37
N GLY A 186 -9.00 -20.21 -0.74
CA GLY A 186 -8.07 -19.82 -1.79
C GLY A 186 -7.01 -18.81 -1.29
N ILE A 187 -7.35 -17.93 -0.35
CA ILE A 187 -6.38 -17.04 0.31
C ILE A 187 -5.36 -17.87 1.10
N ARG A 188 -5.82 -18.87 1.86
CA ARG A 188 -4.93 -19.77 2.64
C ARG A 188 -3.98 -20.53 1.74
N ASP A 189 -4.48 -21.06 0.64
CA ASP A 189 -3.67 -21.84 -0.33
C ASP A 189 -2.57 -20.99 -1.00
N CYS A 190 -2.81 -19.70 -1.17
CA CYS A 190 -1.88 -18.76 -1.81
C CYS A 190 -0.98 -18.01 -0.83
N THR A 191 -1.18 -18.14 0.50
CA THR A 191 -0.38 -17.49 1.54
C THR A 191 0.64 -18.47 2.12
N GLY A 192 1.90 -18.05 2.22
CA GLY A 192 2.99 -18.89 2.72
C GLY A 192 3.16 -18.88 4.23
N PHE A 193 2.47 -18.00 4.95
CA PHE A 193 2.55 -17.87 6.41
C PHE A 193 1.18 -18.05 7.07
N ASP A 194 1.19 -18.32 8.37
CA ASP A 194 -0.02 -18.42 9.18
C ASP A 194 -0.54 -17.03 9.57
N TYR A 195 -1.87 -16.90 9.61
CA TYR A 195 -2.57 -15.69 10.00
C TYR A 195 -3.88 -16.05 10.73
N ASP A 196 -4.37 -15.11 11.54
CA ASP A 196 -5.71 -15.22 12.15
C ASP A 196 -6.79 -14.85 11.14
N VAL A 197 -8.01 -15.30 11.37
CA VAL A 197 -9.18 -14.91 10.57
C VAL A 197 -10.10 -14.09 11.45
N SER A 198 -10.58 -12.98 10.93
CA SER A 198 -11.56 -12.14 11.64
C SER A 198 -12.86 -12.92 11.87
N PRO A 199 -13.45 -12.88 13.07
CA PRO A 199 -14.78 -13.44 13.30
C PRO A 199 -15.86 -12.72 12.48
N ALA A 200 -15.59 -11.49 12.06
CA ALA A 200 -16.42 -10.70 11.16
C ALA A 200 -15.87 -10.66 9.73
N LEU A 201 -15.25 -11.78 9.29
CA LEU A 201 -14.72 -11.87 7.90
C LEU A 201 -15.83 -11.57 6.90
N GLN A 202 -15.56 -10.65 6.01
CA GLN A 202 -16.53 -10.22 4.99
C GLN A 202 -15.90 -10.12 3.61
N GLN A 203 -16.71 -9.94 2.59
CA GLN A 203 -16.24 -9.53 1.27
C GLN A 203 -15.83 -8.06 1.33
N THR A 204 -14.71 -7.71 0.69
CA THR A 204 -14.26 -6.31 0.61
C THR A 204 -15.34 -5.46 -0.06
N PRO A 205 -15.78 -4.35 0.58
CA PRO A 205 -16.84 -3.50 0.03
C PRO A 205 -16.47 -2.95 -1.35
N ALA A 206 -17.37 -3.10 -2.29
CA ALA A 206 -17.22 -2.56 -3.63
C ALA A 206 -17.05 -1.03 -3.62
N PRO A 207 -16.42 -0.45 -4.65
CA PRO A 207 -16.45 0.99 -4.86
C PRO A 207 -17.88 1.51 -4.95
N THR A 208 -18.16 2.66 -4.32
CA THR A 208 -19.45 3.33 -4.47
C THR A 208 -19.53 4.09 -5.80
N PRO A 209 -20.73 4.44 -6.28
CA PRO A 209 -20.88 5.27 -7.49
C PRO A 209 -20.13 6.60 -7.39
N GLU A 210 -20.13 7.23 -6.20
CA GLU A 210 -19.44 8.50 -5.93
C GLU A 210 -17.91 8.33 -5.99
N GLU A 211 -17.37 7.25 -5.40
CA GLU A 211 -15.95 6.93 -5.48
C GLU A 211 -15.52 6.69 -6.93
N LEU A 212 -16.32 5.94 -7.71
CA LEU A 212 -16.04 5.68 -9.12
C LEU A 212 -16.08 6.96 -9.96
N ALA A 213 -17.04 7.86 -9.70
CA ALA A 213 -17.11 9.15 -10.37
C ALA A 213 -15.85 9.99 -10.13
N LEU A 214 -15.36 10.03 -8.88
CA LEU A 214 -14.11 10.72 -8.52
C LEU A 214 -12.89 10.06 -9.16
N LEU A 215 -12.82 8.73 -9.12
CA LEU A 215 -11.70 7.96 -9.71
C LEU A 215 -11.60 8.19 -11.21
N ARG A 216 -12.72 8.20 -11.93
CA ARG A 216 -12.80 8.33 -13.39
C ARG A 216 -12.81 9.78 -13.88
N GLY A 217 -12.89 10.74 -12.98
CA GLY A 217 -12.79 12.18 -13.19
C GLY A 217 -11.48 12.75 -12.67
N PRO A 218 -11.51 13.59 -11.62
CA PRO A 218 -10.33 14.37 -11.18
C PRO A 218 -9.15 13.51 -10.72
N VAL A 219 -9.38 12.31 -10.19
CA VAL A 219 -8.30 11.40 -9.80
C VAL A 219 -7.61 10.84 -11.05
N LYS A 220 -8.39 10.44 -12.08
CA LYS A 220 -7.82 9.98 -13.36
C LYS A 220 -6.90 11.04 -13.97
N ASP A 221 -7.29 12.32 -13.96
CA ASP A 221 -6.48 13.41 -14.51
C ASP A 221 -5.13 13.50 -13.78
N ALA A 222 -5.15 13.52 -12.45
CA ALA A 222 -3.94 13.54 -11.63
C ALA A 222 -3.04 12.30 -11.83
N ILE A 223 -3.63 11.13 -12.02
CA ILE A 223 -2.88 9.88 -12.28
C ILE A 223 -2.34 9.87 -13.71
N THR A 224 -3.07 10.37 -14.68
CA THR A 224 -2.59 10.47 -16.07
C THR A 224 -1.36 11.38 -16.18
N GLU A 225 -1.34 12.47 -15.44
CA GLU A 225 -0.18 13.37 -15.38
C GLU A 225 1.07 12.65 -14.84
N ASN A 226 0.94 11.88 -13.76
CA ASN A 226 2.08 11.31 -13.04
C ASN A 226 2.42 9.87 -13.47
N TYR A 227 1.43 9.09 -13.91
CA TYR A 227 1.56 7.67 -14.30
C TYR A 227 0.75 7.37 -15.57
N PRO A 228 1.11 7.97 -16.73
CA PRO A 228 0.30 7.90 -17.94
C PRO A 228 0.07 6.46 -18.45
N GLU A 229 1.09 5.59 -18.39
CA GLU A 229 0.95 4.20 -18.83
C GLU A 229 0.00 3.39 -17.94
N PHE A 230 0.06 3.63 -16.62
CA PHE A 230 -0.87 3.02 -15.68
C PHE A 230 -2.31 3.49 -15.93
N ALA A 231 -2.51 4.80 -16.12
CA ALA A 231 -3.82 5.37 -16.40
C ALA A 231 -4.42 4.80 -17.69
N ARG A 232 -3.60 4.67 -18.76
CA ARG A 232 -4.01 4.05 -20.01
C ARG A 232 -4.44 2.61 -19.81
N ARG A 233 -3.68 1.82 -19.05
CA ARG A 233 -4.00 0.42 -18.75
C ARG A 233 -5.33 0.26 -17.99
N VAL A 234 -5.60 1.11 -17.00
CA VAL A 234 -6.78 1.00 -16.14
C VAL A 234 -8.04 1.52 -16.82
N TRP A 235 -7.95 2.63 -17.56
CA TRP A 235 -9.12 3.33 -18.09
C TRP A 235 -9.21 3.42 -19.61
N ASN A 236 -8.40 2.65 -20.36
CA ASN A 236 -8.39 2.61 -21.84
C ASN A 236 -8.41 4.01 -22.47
N THR A 237 -7.43 4.86 -22.13
CA THR A 237 -7.41 6.26 -22.56
C THR A 237 -7.01 6.47 -24.03
N ASP A 238 -6.80 5.41 -24.81
CA ASP A 238 -6.38 5.49 -26.22
C ASP A 238 -7.53 5.79 -27.22
N SER A 239 -8.76 6.01 -26.74
CA SER A 239 -9.93 6.25 -27.62
C SER A 239 -10.29 7.74 -27.81
N ALA A 240 -9.39 8.67 -27.45
CA ALA A 240 -9.58 10.10 -27.63
C ALA A 240 -8.30 10.79 -28.10
N ALA A 241 -7.91 10.52 -29.35
CA ALA A 241 -6.96 11.31 -30.12
C ALA A 241 -7.43 11.40 -31.58
#